data_defabf5f383c1ef541b4348f9b2d3c22
#
_entry.id   defabf5f383c1ef541b4348f9b2d3c22
#
_cell.length_a   1.000
_cell.length_b   1.000
_cell.length_c   1.000
_cell.angle_alpha   90.00
_cell.angle_beta   90.00
_cell.angle_gamma   90.00
#
_symmetry.space_group_name_H-M   'P 1'
#
loop_
_entity.id
_entity.type
_entity.pdbx_description
1 polymer ?
#
loop_
_entity_poly.entity_id
_entity_poly.type
_entity_poly.pdbx_seq_one_letter_code
_entity_poly.pdbx_strand_id
1 'polypeptide(L)'
;RIVIGGFFSHVGNASRGRIARLNPDGSLDADFAIGAGADGSIYSMAIQSDGKILVGGSFSHFNGLSRNGLVRLTESGGIDPTVNFGAGANGSVLDIEIRPNFKVLIAGGFTTFNGENRDHFAQLHGGIMNGSGRLEFLSSVYEVGETGTNAVVSLVRQGGLAGTVSVNFETQLSSNPSPAVPGLDYEHTSLKLQFPEGEVLQTVEVPIIDDTDVEPVEVV
;
A
#
# COMPACT_ATOMS: atom_id res chain seq x y z
N ARG A 1 4.46 -10.20 -14.97
CA ARG A 1 3.07 -10.53 -15.36
C ARG A 1 2.23 -9.26 -15.39
N ILE A 2 1.21 -9.22 -16.28
CA ILE A 2 0.32 -8.07 -16.47
C ILE A 2 -1.11 -8.54 -16.22
N VAL A 3 -1.84 -7.87 -15.34
CA VAL A 3 -3.28 -8.11 -15.16
C VAL A 3 -4.03 -7.11 -16.03
N ILE A 4 -4.99 -7.62 -16.81
CA ILE A 4 -5.86 -6.84 -17.69
C ILE A 4 -7.31 -7.00 -17.27
N GLY A 5 -8.06 -5.91 -17.25
CA GLY A 5 -9.49 -5.87 -16.97
C GLY A 5 -10.21 -4.95 -17.95
N GLY A 6 -11.50 -5.21 -18.21
CA GLY A 6 -12.25 -4.37 -19.14
C GLY A 6 -13.60 -4.93 -19.54
N PHE A 7 -14.01 -4.65 -20.76
CA PHE A 7 -15.24 -5.14 -21.37
C PHE A 7 -14.90 -6.18 -22.44
N PHE A 8 -14.45 -7.34 -22.02
CA PHE A 8 -14.15 -8.45 -22.92
C PHE A 8 -14.64 -9.77 -22.32
N SER A 9 -14.93 -10.74 -23.16
CA SER A 9 -15.34 -12.08 -22.76
C SER A 9 -14.29 -13.16 -23.10
N HIS A 10 -13.29 -12.80 -23.90
CA HIS A 10 -12.25 -13.70 -24.37
C HIS A 10 -10.90 -12.99 -24.44
N VAL A 11 -9.83 -13.78 -24.25
CA VAL A 11 -8.45 -13.42 -24.58
C VAL A 11 -7.92 -14.48 -25.51
N GLY A 12 -7.70 -14.16 -26.79
CA GLY A 12 -7.52 -15.15 -27.84
C GLY A 12 -8.73 -16.09 -27.93
N ASN A 13 -8.50 -17.40 -27.85
CA ASN A 13 -9.55 -18.41 -27.87
C ASN A 13 -10.05 -18.81 -26.47
N ALA A 14 -9.47 -18.25 -25.40
CA ALA A 14 -9.84 -18.58 -24.04
C ALA A 14 -10.96 -17.67 -23.51
N SER A 15 -12.05 -18.25 -22.99
CA SER A 15 -13.08 -17.50 -22.29
C SER A 15 -12.50 -16.87 -21.02
N ARG A 16 -12.76 -15.58 -20.83
CA ARG A 16 -12.32 -14.79 -19.65
C ARG A 16 -13.40 -13.77 -19.29
N GLY A 17 -13.91 -13.87 -18.09
CA GLY A 17 -14.93 -12.96 -17.57
C GLY A 17 -14.36 -11.60 -17.20
N ARG A 18 -13.98 -10.82 -18.22
CA ARG A 18 -13.56 -9.42 -18.15
C ARG A 18 -12.25 -9.15 -17.39
N ILE A 19 -11.55 -10.22 -16.97
CA ILE A 19 -10.24 -10.12 -16.33
C ILE A 19 -9.35 -11.28 -16.77
N ALA A 20 -8.08 -11.02 -16.98
CA ALA A 20 -7.06 -12.01 -17.30
C ALA A 20 -5.70 -11.56 -16.81
N ARG A 21 -4.76 -12.51 -16.71
CA ARG A 21 -3.36 -12.21 -16.47
C ARG A 21 -2.52 -12.73 -17.65
N LEU A 22 -1.57 -11.92 -18.07
CA LEU A 22 -0.64 -12.26 -19.15
C LEU A 22 0.76 -12.49 -18.58
N ASN A 23 1.47 -13.40 -19.19
CA ASN A 23 2.90 -13.60 -19.00
C ASN A 23 3.70 -12.45 -19.64
N PRO A 24 5.01 -12.31 -19.35
CA PRO A 24 5.86 -11.27 -19.96
C PRO A 24 5.96 -11.35 -21.49
N ASP A 25 5.75 -12.53 -22.07
CA ASP A 25 5.72 -12.76 -23.52
C ASP A 25 4.36 -12.44 -24.17
N GLY A 26 3.38 -12.00 -23.38
CA GLY A 26 2.03 -11.69 -23.82
C GLY A 26 1.09 -12.90 -23.90
N SER A 27 1.56 -14.12 -23.66
CA SER A 27 0.70 -15.31 -23.58
C SER A 27 -0.20 -15.24 -22.36
N LEU A 28 -1.34 -15.94 -22.45
CA LEU A 28 -2.29 -16.05 -21.33
C LEU A 28 -1.66 -16.89 -20.20
N ASP A 29 -1.69 -16.33 -18.97
CA ASP A 29 -1.29 -17.06 -17.78
C ASP A 29 -2.43 -18.03 -17.35
N ALA A 30 -2.19 -19.34 -17.54
CA ALA A 30 -3.16 -20.37 -17.22
C ALA A 30 -3.36 -20.57 -15.71
N ASP A 31 -2.36 -20.18 -14.89
CA ASP A 31 -2.41 -20.33 -13.43
C ASP A 31 -3.26 -19.21 -12.77
N PHE A 32 -3.70 -18.21 -13.54
CA PHE A 32 -4.60 -17.19 -13.03
C PHE A 32 -6.04 -17.68 -13.03
N ALA A 33 -6.46 -18.28 -11.94
CA ALA A 33 -7.70 -19.03 -11.77
C ALA A 33 -8.89 -18.13 -11.40
N ILE A 34 -9.32 -17.28 -12.31
CA ILE A 34 -10.41 -16.31 -12.09
C ILE A 34 -11.82 -16.92 -12.06
N GLY A 35 -11.99 -18.18 -12.41
CA GLY A 35 -13.32 -18.80 -12.59
C GLY A 35 -14.14 -18.14 -13.71
N ALA A 36 -15.43 -17.88 -13.46
CA ALA A 36 -16.32 -17.19 -14.40
C ALA A 36 -16.01 -15.68 -14.52
N GLY A 37 -15.30 -15.10 -13.57
CA GLY A 37 -14.97 -13.68 -13.53
C GLY A 37 -16.15 -12.78 -13.15
N ALA A 38 -16.18 -11.57 -13.68
CA ALA A 38 -17.20 -10.57 -13.43
C ALA A 38 -18.38 -10.67 -14.43
N ASP A 39 -19.60 -10.43 -13.96
CA ASP A 39 -20.80 -10.34 -14.81
C ASP A 39 -20.95 -8.97 -15.50
N GLY A 40 -20.25 -7.94 -15.03
CA GLY A 40 -20.22 -6.57 -15.58
C GLY A 40 -18.80 -6.08 -15.90
N SER A 41 -18.67 -4.91 -16.50
CA SER A 41 -17.40 -4.32 -16.92
C SER A 41 -16.48 -4.03 -15.74
N ILE A 42 -15.19 -4.22 -15.94
CA ILE A 42 -14.13 -3.78 -15.01
C ILE A 42 -13.59 -2.44 -15.52
N TYR A 43 -13.50 -1.45 -14.64
CA TYR A 43 -13.04 -0.10 -14.97
C TYR A 43 -11.70 0.25 -14.35
N SER A 44 -11.44 -0.23 -13.13
CA SER A 44 -10.19 0.04 -12.43
C SER A 44 -9.70 -1.19 -11.68
N MET A 45 -8.39 -1.32 -11.58
CA MET A 45 -7.74 -2.37 -10.79
C MET A 45 -6.50 -1.79 -10.11
N ALA A 46 -6.25 -2.23 -8.87
CA ALA A 46 -5.07 -1.87 -8.12
C ALA A 46 -4.45 -3.10 -7.46
N ILE A 47 -3.14 -3.25 -7.58
CA ILE A 47 -2.39 -4.37 -6.99
C ILE A 47 -1.80 -3.91 -5.66
N GLN A 48 -2.15 -4.62 -4.59
CA GLN A 48 -1.61 -4.38 -3.26
C GLN A 48 -0.18 -4.94 -3.14
N SER A 49 0.58 -4.44 -2.17
CA SER A 49 1.98 -4.88 -1.96
C SER A 49 2.12 -6.36 -1.61
N ASP A 50 1.04 -7.01 -1.14
CA ASP A 50 0.97 -8.45 -0.88
C ASP A 50 0.53 -9.27 -2.11
N GLY A 51 0.48 -8.66 -3.29
CA GLY A 51 0.09 -9.30 -4.54
C GLY A 51 -1.41 -9.46 -4.76
N LYS A 52 -2.26 -9.10 -3.79
CA LYS A 52 -3.71 -9.12 -3.94
C LYS A 52 -4.19 -8.02 -4.89
N ILE A 53 -5.30 -8.27 -5.56
CA ILE A 53 -5.80 -7.41 -6.63
C ILE A 53 -7.18 -6.89 -6.24
N LEU A 54 -7.31 -5.58 -6.11
CA LEU A 54 -8.60 -4.90 -6.01
C LEU A 54 -9.15 -4.68 -7.41
N VAL A 55 -10.42 -4.97 -7.60
CA VAL A 55 -11.11 -4.88 -8.90
C VAL A 55 -12.38 -4.08 -8.73
N GLY A 56 -12.50 -2.98 -9.46
CA GLY A 56 -13.66 -2.08 -9.48
C GLY A 56 -14.37 -2.10 -10.82
N GLY A 57 -15.69 -1.96 -10.80
CA GLY A 57 -16.46 -2.00 -12.04
C GLY A 57 -17.96 -1.78 -11.86
N SER A 58 -18.73 -2.20 -12.89
CA SER A 58 -20.19 -2.18 -12.90
C SER A 58 -20.81 -3.57 -12.71
N PHE A 59 -20.04 -4.51 -12.22
CA PHE A 59 -20.51 -5.88 -11.96
C PHE A 59 -21.33 -5.95 -10.67
N SER A 60 -22.27 -6.87 -10.62
CA SER A 60 -23.03 -7.24 -9.43
C SER A 60 -22.55 -8.57 -8.82
N HIS A 61 -21.97 -9.44 -9.64
CA HIS A 61 -21.41 -10.70 -9.21
C HIS A 61 -19.99 -10.91 -9.76
N PHE A 62 -19.20 -11.58 -8.94
CA PHE A 62 -17.91 -12.11 -9.35
C PHE A 62 -17.86 -13.60 -8.98
N ASN A 63 -17.60 -14.49 -9.95
CA ASN A 63 -17.68 -15.94 -9.78
C ASN A 63 -19.01 -16.42 -9.18
N GLY A 64 -20.14 -15.79 -9.56
CA GLY A 64 -21.46 -16.10 -9.04
C GLY A 64 -21.74 -15.64 -7.62
N LEU A 65 -20.77 -15.06 -6.91
CA LEU A 65 -20.96 -14.46 -5.61
C LEU A 65 -21.30 -12.97 -5.73
N SER A 66 -22.27 -12.51 -4.95
CA SER A 66 -22.62 -11.08 -4.91
C SER A 66 -21.43 -10.24 -4.46
N ARG A 67 -21.01 -9.31 -5.33
CA ARG A 67 -19.87 -8.40 -5.13
C ARG A 67 -20.13 -7.12 -5.92
N ASN A 68 -21.01 -6.27 -5.40
CA ASN A 68 -21.42 -5.07 -6.12
C ASN A 68 -20.28 -4.07 -6.25
N GLY A 69 -19.80 -3.92 -7.48
CA GLY A 69 -18.85 -2.91 -7.91
C GLY A 69 -17.42 -3.07 -7.37
N LEU A 70 -17.17 -3.88 -6.34
CA LEU A 70 -15.84 -4.03 -5.75
C LEU A 70 -15.59 -5.45 -5.26
N VAL A 71 -14.44 -6.03 -5.63
CA VAL A 71 -13.96 -7.31 -5.14
C VAL A 71 -12.46 -7.28 -4.93
N ARG A 72 -11.95 -8.05 -3.97
CA ARG A 72 -10.52 -8.34 -3.85
C ARG A 72 -10.23 -9.78 -4.25
N LEU A 73 -9.21 -9.95 -5.08
CA LEU A 73 -8.72 -11.26 -5.51
C LEU A 73 -7.39 -11.57 -4.83
N THR A 74 -7.11 -12.84 -4.67
CA THR A 74 -5.77 -13.34 -4.34
C THR A 74 -4.82 -13.13 -5.52
N GLU A 75 -3.53 -13.25 -5.31
CA GLU A 75 -2.53 -13.21 -6.37
C GLU A 75 -2.80 -14.27 -7.48
N SER A 76 -3.39 -15.41 -7.13
CA SER A 76 -3.75 -16.47 -8.07
C SER A 76 -5.07 -16.23 -8.80
N GLY A 77 -5.81 -15.15 -8.52
CA GLY A 77 -7.05 -14.78 -9.21
C GLY A 77 -8.35 -15.23 -8.52
N GLY A 78 -8.28 -16.04 -7.47
CA GLY A 78 -9.45 -16.42 -6.69
C GLY A 78 -9.98 -15.23 -5.86
N ILE A 79 -11.27 -15.25 -5.48
CA ILE A 79 -11.81 -14.26 -4.53
C ILE A 79 -11.08 -14.44 -3.19
N ASP A 80 -10.57 -13.34 -2.64
CA ASP A 80 -9.95 -13.35 -1.31
C ASP A 80 -11.02 -13.49 -0.22
N PRO A 81 -11.01 -14.60 0.54
CA PRO A 81 -12.01 -14.83 1.58
C PRO A 81 -11.81 -13.97 2.82
N THR A 82 -10.65 -13.33 2.97
CA THR A 82 -10.31 -12.53 4.16
C THR A 82 -10.94 -11.14 4.16
N VAL A 83 -11.52 -10.72 3.02
CA VAL A 83 -12.21 -9.45 2.87
C VAL A 83 -13.59 -9.64 2.23
N ASN A 84 -14.58 -9.08 2.91
CA ASN A 84 -15.92 -8.90 2.34
C ASN A 84 -16.32 -7.43 2.49
N PHE A 85 -16.55 -6.75 1.37
CA PHE A 85 -17.00 -5.35 1.35
C PHE A 85 -18.52 -5.21 1.57
N GLY A 86 -19.16 -6.22 2.16
CA GLY A 86 -20.59 -6.20 2.47
C GLY A 86 -21.46 -6.13 1.23
N ALA A 87 -22.50 -5.27 1.26
CA ALA A 87 -23.39 -5.05 0.13
C ALA A 87 -22.70 -4.35 -1.06
N GLY A 88 -21.49 -3.82 -0.87
CA GLY A 88 -20.74 -3.13 -1.91
C GLY A 88 -21.32 -1.75 -2.28
N ALA A 89 -21.04 -1.31 -3.49
CA ALA A 89 -21.52 -0.05 -4.05
C ALA A 89 -22.88 -0.23 -4.71
N ASN A 90 -23.81 0.74 -4.56
CA ASN A 90 -25.09 0.74 -5.27
C ASN A 90 -24.98 1.24 -6.74
N GLY A 91 -23.78 1.57 -7.19
CA GLY A 91 -23.45 2.00 -8.54
C GLY A 91 -22.04 1.56 -8.94
N SER A 92 -21.56 2.00 -10.09
CA SER A 92 -20.25 1.61 -10.59
C SER A 92 -19.11 2.19 -9.77
N VAL A 93 -18.08 1.38 -9.52
CA VAL A 93 -16.76 1.84 -9.07
C VAL A 93 -15.90 2.08 -10.30
N LEU A 94 -15.52 3.34 -10.53
CA LEU A 94 -14.81 3.77 -11.73
C LEU A 94 -13.31 3.86 -11.52
N ASP A 95 -12.89 4.12 -10.27
CA ASP A 95 -11.48 4.25 -9.93
C ASP A 95 -11.18 3.71 -8.53
N ILE A 96 -9.96 3.19 -8.37
CA ILE A 96 -9.41 2.62 -7.13
C ILE A 96 -7.99 3.12 -6.96
N GLU A 97 -7.71 3.72 -5.80
CA GLU A 97 -6.37 4.12 -5.38
C GLU A 97 -6.00 3.46 -4.05
N ILE A 98 -4.80 2.90 -3.97
CA ILE A 98 -4.24 2.39 -2.72
C ILE A 98 -3.32 3.45 -2.13
N ARG A 99 -3.64 3.91 -0.92
CA ARG A 99 -2.86 4.90 -0.19
C ARG A 99 -1.67 4.25 0.51
N PRO A 100 -0.60 5.01 0.84
CA PRO A 100 0.55 4.49 1.58
C PRO A 100 0.20 3.84 2.92
N ASN A 101 -0.90 4.27 3.57
CA ASN A 101 -1.44 3.68 4.79
C ASN A 101 -2.38 2.48 4.54
N PHE A 102 -2.31 1.88 3.34
CA PHE A 102 -3.14 0.74 2.89
C PHE A 102 -4.65 0.98 2.91
N LYS A 103 -5.10 2.20 3.12
CA LYS A 103 -6.49 2.57 2.87
C LYS A 103 -6.74 2.55 1.37
N VAL A 104 -7.92 2.09 1.00
CA VAL A 104 -8.37 2.05 -0.38
C VAL A 104 -9.35 3.19 -0.59
N LEU A 105 -9.05 4.06 -1.55
CA LEU A 105 -9.99 5.06 -2.02
C LEU A 105 -10.72 4.49 -3.24
N ILE A 106 -12.02 4.63 -3.27
CA ILE A 106 -12.85 4.32 -4.42
C ILE A 106 -13.67 5.53 -4.82
N ALA A 107 -13.79 5.73 -6.12
CA ALA A 107 -14.64 6.76 -6.71
C ALA A 107 -15.51 6.17 -7.81
N GLY A 108 -16.70 6.76 -8.03
CA GLY A 108 -17.59 6.24 -9.08
C GLY A 108 -18.99 6.80 -9.07
N GLY A 109 -19.90 6.10 -9.74
CA GLY A 109 -21.31 6.50 -9.89
C GLY A 109 -22.22 6.04 -8.76
N PHE A 110 -21.66 5.62 -7.62
CA PHE A 110 -22.44 5.18 -6.46
C PHE A 110 -22.81 6.35 -5.53
N THR A 111 -23.92 6.22 -4.83
CA THR A 111 -24.35 7.15 -3.78
C THR A 111 -24.34 6.51 -2.39
N THR A 112 -24.30 5.17 -2.34
CA THR A 112 -24.12 4.43 -1.10
C THR A 112 -23.07 3.34 -1.26
N PHE A 113 -22.35 3.05 -0.18
CA PHE A 113 -21.47 1.91 -0.09
C PHE A 113 -21.77 1.15 1.21
N ASN A 114 -22.04 -0.14 1.09
CA ASN A 114 -22.44 -1.01 2.20
C ASN A 114 -23.64 -0.43 3.01
N GLY A 115 -24.59 0.20 2.31
CA GLY A 115 -25.78 0.81 2.92
C GLY A 115 -25.59 2.21 3.51
N GLU A 116 -24.35 2.68 3.64
CA GLU A 116 -24.02 4.01 4.14
C GLU A 116 -23.91 5.03 3.01
N ASN A 117 -24.38 6.25 3.25
CA ASN A 117 -24.24 7.35 2.29
C ASN A 117 -22.76 7.65 2.02
N ARG A 118 -22.36 7.53 0.76
CA ARG A 118 -20.99 7.76 0.26
C ARG A 118 -21.11 8.33 -1.15
N ASP A 119 -21.34 9.63 -1.22
CA ASP A 119 -21.66 10.29 -2.48
C ASP A 119 -20.44 10.33 -3.40
N HIS A 120 -20.40 9.38 -4.35
CA HIS A 120 -19.38 9.19 -5.38
C HIS A 120 -17.96 8.87 -4.89
N PHE A 121 -17.70 8.83 -3.59
CA PHE A 121 -16.39 8.61 -3.02
C PHE A 121 -16.47 7.88 -1.68
N ALA A 122 -15.60 6.89 -1.47
CA ALA A 122 -15.44 6.22 -0.18
C ALA A 122 -13.99 5.87 0.11
N GLN A 123 -13.62 5.97 1.39
CA GLN A 123 -12.37 5.43 1.90
C GLN A 123 -12.65 4.15 2.68
N LEU A 124 -12.00 3.08 2.29
CA LEU A 124 -12.17 1.77 2.89
C LEU A 124 -10.88 1.34 3.58
N HIS A 125 -11.02 0.51 4.60
CA HIS A 125 -9.87 -0.24 5.09
C HIS A 125 -9.53 -1.34 4.06
N GLY A 126 -8.31 -1.33 3.54
CA GLY A 126 -7.87 -2.19 2.43
C GLY A 126 -7.76 -3.68 2.74
N GLY A 127 -8.30 -4.09 3.88
CA GLY A 127 -8.15 -5.43 4.45
C GLY A 127 -6.83 -5.57 5.19
N ILE A 128 -6.89 -6.25 6.31
CA ILE A 128 -5.74 -6.48 7.16
C ILE A 128 -4.72 -7.29 6.35
N MET A 129 -3.54 -6.76 6.17
CA MET A 129 -2.39 -7.62 6.00
C MET A 129 -2.22 -8.36 7.33
N ASN A 130 -2.54 -9.65 7.34
CA ASN A 130 -2.37 -10.47 8.53
C ASN A 130 -0.89 -10.46 8.92
N GLY A 131 -0.60 -9.96 10.12
CA GLY A 131 0.75 -9.89 10.66
C GLY A 131 1.16 -8.49 11.13
N SER A 132 2.21 -8.48 11.93
CA SER A 132 2.75 -7.25 12.51
C SER A 132 3.54 -6.40 11.50
N GLY A 133 3.80 -6.93 10.30
CA GLY A 133 4.65 -6.26 9.31
C GLY A 133 6.13 -6.23 9.65
N ARG A 134 6.88 -5.49 8.87
CA ARG A 134 8.29 -5.18 9.09
C ARG A 134 8.48 -3.66 9.15
N LEU A 135 9.48 -3.22 9.87
CA LEU A 135 9.88 -1.83 9.94
C LEU A 135 11.15 -1.63 9.12
N GLU A 136 11.20 -0.55 8.38
CA GLU A 136 12.38 -0.17 7.61
C GLU A 136 12.49 1.36 7.55
N PHE A 137 13.69 1.86 7.33
CA PHE A 137 13.88 3.28 7.04
C PHE A 137 13.29 3.63 5.67
N LEU A 138 12.64 4.79 5.56
CA LEU A 138 12.09 5.27 4.29
C LEU A 138 13.19 5.60 3.28
N SER A 139 14.35 6.04 3.78
CA SER A 139 15.57 6.29 2.99
C SER A 139 16.75 5.60 3.65
N SER A 140 17.75 5.23 2.85
CA SER A 140 19.03 4.73 3.34
C SER A 140 20.00 5.86 3.74
N VAL A 141 19.66 7.11 3.38
CA VAL A 141 20.48 8.29 3.65
C VAL A 141 19.54 9.46 3.98
N TYR A 142 19.88 10.20 5.01
CA TYR A 142 19.25 11.45 5.40
C TYR A 142 20.34 12.52 5.45
N GLU A 143 20.19 13.56 4.64
CA GLU A 143 21.14 14.65 4.57
C GLU A 143 20.54 15.90 5.22
N VAL A 144 21.29 16.56 6.05
CA VAL A 144 20.91 17.82 6.67
C VAL A 144 22.12 18.73 6.71
N GLY A 145 21.92 20.01 6.44
CA GLY A 145 22.99 21.01 6.60
C GLY A 145 23.12 21.42 8.06
N GLU A 146 24.29 21.78 8.47
CA GLU A 146 24.66 22.21 9.84
C GLU A 146 23.79 23.37 10.38
N THR A 147 23.31 24.25 9.51
CA THR A 147 22.33 25.30 9.83
C THR A 147 20.91 24.78 10.04
N GLY A 148 20.67 23.46 9.79
CA GLY A 148 19.42 22.79 10.08
C GLY A 148 19.25 22.55 11.57
N THR A 149 18.03 22.66 12.09
CA THR A 149 17.77 22.42 13.52
C THR A 149 17.68 20.92 13.85
N ASN A 150 17.16 20.11 12.92
CA ASN A 150 16.93 18.68 13.12
C ASN A 150 17.10 17.91 11.80
N ALA A 151 17.68 16.72 11.88
CA ALA A 151 17.54 15.70 10.86
C ALA A 151 16.26 14.90 11.11
N VAL A 152 15.38 14.82 10.12
CA VAL A 152 14.11 14.09 10.23
C VAL A 152 14.24 12.70 9.61
N VAL A 153 14.36 11.69 10.45
CA VAL A 153 14.46 10.29 10.05
C VAL A 153 13.07 9.66 10.02
N SER A 154 12.71 9.04 8.92
CA SER A 154 11.40 8.42 8.72
C SER A 154 11.49 6.90 8.70
N LEU A 155 10.66 6.25 9.52
CA LEU A 155 10.50 4.80 9.54
C LEU A 155 9.12 4.43 9.01
N VAL A 156 9.07 3.42 8.14
CA VAL A 156 7.82 2.91 7.57
C VAL A 156 7.57 1.47 8.01
N ARG A 157 6.30 1.16 8.24
CA ARG A 157 5.82 -0.18 8.53
C ARG A 157 5.18 -0.75 7.27
N GLN A 158 5.71 -1.87 6.80
CA GLN A 158 5.26 -2.53 5.57
C GLN A 158 4.91 -4.00 5.82
N GLY A 159 4.10 -4.57 4.92
CA GLY A 159 3.83 -6.01 4.92
C GLY A 159 2.84 -6.49 5.98
N GLY A 160 2.33 -5.62 6.86
CA GLY A 160 1.30 -5.93 7.86
C GLY A 160 1.12 -4.80 8.84
N LEU A 161 -0.12 -4.58 9.29
CA LEU A 161 -0.48 -3.48 10.20
C LEU A 161 -1.22 -3.95 11.45
N ALA A 162 -1.34 -5.27 11.64
CA ALA A 162 -2.05 -5.83 12.79
C ALA A 162 -1.27 -5.63 14.09
N GLY A 163 -1.98 -5.17 15.12
CA GLY A 163 -1.44 -4.94 16.45
C GLY A 163 -0.43 -3.79 16.52
N THR A 164 0.00 -3.49 17.74
CA THR A 164 1.03 -2.49 18.00
C THR A 164 2.42 -3.11 17.86
N VAL A 165 3.30 -2.45 17.12
CA VAL A 165 4.73 -2.83 16.99
C VAL A 165 5.58 -1.74 17.60
N SER A 166 6.68 -2.10 18.26
CA SER A 166 7.65 -1.13 18.77
C SER A 166 9.05 -1.45 18.26
N VAL A 167 9.85 -0.40 18.13
CA VAL A 167 11.26 -0.47 17.77
C VAL A 167 12.06 0.52 18.63
N ASN A 168 13.25 0.15 19.01
CA ASN A 168 14.19 1.10 19.60
C ASN A 168 14.97 1.75 18.44
N PHE A 169 14.95 3.07 18.43
CA PHE A 169 15.76 3.90 17.55
C PHE A 169 16.94 4.43 18.37
N GLU A 170 18.12 4.43 17.77
CA GLU A 170 19.33 4.95 18.40
C GLU A 170 20.29 5.44 17.33
N THR A 171 20.82 6.64 17.50
CA THR A 171 21.92 7.15 16.68
C THR A 171 23.25 6.59 17.17
N GLN A 172 24.11 6.16 16.26
CA GLN A 172 25.41 5.58 16.56
C GLN A 172 26.50 6.21 15.69
N LEU A 173 27.72 6.26 16.21
CA LEU A 173 28.87 6.66 15.43
C LEU A 173 29.06 5.71 14.23
N SER A 174 29.12 6.28 13.04
CA SER A 174 29.37 5.52 11.82
C SER A 174 30.84 5.08 11.72
N SER A 175 31.09 3.99 11.01
CA SER A 175 32.45 3.55 10.63
C SER A 175 32.98 4.19 9.35
N ASN A 176 32.26 5.18 8.81
CA ASN A 176 32.70 5.94 7.63
C ASN A 176 33.99 6.74 7.89
N PRO A 177 34.79 7.09 6.86
CA PRO A 177 36.04 7.82 7.05
C PRO A 177 35.89 9.24 7.62
N SER A 178 34.72 9.85 7.47
CA SER A 178 34.37 11.16 8.06
C SER A 178 32.93 11.09 8.55
N PRO A 179 32.70 10.45 9.70
CA PRO A 179 31.34 10.33 10.22
C PRO A 179 30.96 11.57 11.02
N ALA A 180 29.69 11.94 11.02
CA ALA A 180 29.14 12.82 12.01
C ALA A 180 29.31 12.22 13.43
N VAL A 181 29.73 13.01 14.39
CA VAL A 181 30.13 12.59 15.75
C VAL A 181 29.07 13.00 16.77
N PRO A 182 28.52 12.07 17.56
CA PRO A 182 27.59 12.40 18.62
C PRO A 182 28.20 13.39 19.61
N GLY A 183 27.51 14.47 19.93
CA GLY A 183 27.95 15.51 20.86
C GLY A 183 28.84 16.60 20.26
N LEU A 184 29.22 16.46 18.98
CA LEU A 184 29.85 17.52 18.17
C LEU A 184 28.89 17.99 17.09
N ASP A 185 28.40 17.08 16.23
CA ASP A 185 27.62 17.40 15.05
C ASP A 185 26.12 17.16 15.25
N TYR A 186 25.76 16.25 16.16
CA TYR A 186 24.37 15.99 16.52
C TYR A 186 24.20 15.50 17.96
N GLU A 187 23.00 15.70 18.52
CA GLU A 187 22.65 15.13 19.82
C GLU A 187 22.36 13.63 19.70
N HIS A 188 23.03 12.83 20.56
CA HIS A 188 22.70 11.40 20.64
C HIS A 188 21.22 11.21 20.97
N THR A 189 20.51 10.51 20.08
CA THR A 189 19.08 10.28 20.21
C THR A 189 18.82 8.79 20.40
N SER A 190 18.15 8.45 21.51
CA SER A 190 17.72 7.07 21.81
C SER A 190 16.30 7.10 22.34
N LEU A 191 15.38 6.44 21.62
CA LEU A 191 13.97 6.40 22.00
C LEU A 191 13.26 5.15 21.47
N LYS A 192 12.14 4.81 22.10
CA LYS A 192 11.27 3.73 21.66
C LYS A 192 10.10 4.29 20.86
N LEU A 193 10.06 3.94 19.58
CA LEU A 193 8.93 4.24 18.72
C LEU A 193 7.85 3.17 18.86
N GLN A 194 6.59 3.58 18.78
CA GLN A 194 5.44 2.69 18.73
C GLN A 194 4.64 2.97 17.46
N PHE A 195 4.33 1.90 16.75
CA PHE A 195 3.40 1.90 15.62
C PHE A 195 2.12 1.21 16.08
N PRO A 196 1.09 1.96 16.48
CA PRO A 196 -0.23 1.41 16.75
C PRO A 196 -0.77 0.61 15.56
N GLU A 197 -1.82 -0.15 15.78
CA GLU A 197 -2.52 -0.83 14.70
C GLU A 197 -2.96 0.15 13.62
N GLY A 198 -2.63 -0.16 12.36
CA GLY A 198 -2.92 0.70 11.21
C GLY A 198 -1.94 1.84 10.97
N GLU A 199 -1.00 2.09 11.88
CA GLU A 199 0.03 3.13 11.70
C GLU A 199 1.14 2.64 10.77
N VAL A 200 1.51 3.48 9.79
CA VAL A 200 2.46 3.13 8.73
C VAL A 200 3.74 3.96 8.73
N LEU A 201 3.74 5.13 9.37
CA LEU A 201 4.84 6.08 9.35
C LEU A 201 5.07 6.66 10.74
N GLN A 202 6.32 6.67 11.16
CA GLN A 202 6.79 7.44 12.30
C GLN A 202 8.04 8.21 11.90
N THR A 203 8.22 9.37 12.52
CA THR A 203 9.40 10.21 12.30
C THR A 203 10.12 10.42 13.61
N VAL A 204 11.44 10.49 13.54
CA VAL A 204 12.33 10.86 14.62
C VAL A 204 13.07 12.11 14.20
N GLU A 205 13.10 13.10 15.09
CA GLU A 205 13.94 14.27 14.94
C GLU A 205 15.24 14.03 15.72
N VAL A 206 16.37 14.12 15.01
CA VAL A 206 17.71 14.09 15.59
C VAL A 206 18.23 15.53 15.57
N PRO A 207 18.41 16.17 16.74
CA PRO A 207 18.90 17.55 16.78
C PRO A 207 20.32 17.66 16.23
N ILE A 208 20.54 18.66 15.40
CA ILE A 208 21.86 18.99 14.85
C ILE A 208 22.49 20.08 15.70
N ILE A 209 23.79 19.95 15.91
CA ILE A 209 24.59 20.93 16.65
C ILE A 209 25.26 21.82 15.61
N ASP A 210 24.91 23.13 15.61
CA ASP A 210 25.50 24.14 14.74
C ASP A 210 26.75 24.68 15.46
N ASP A 211 27.91 24.50 14.88
CA ASP A 211 29.17 25.04 15.42
C ASP A 211 29.85 26.00 14.42
N THR A 212 31.06 26.42 14.68
CA THR A 212 31.76 27.43 13.84
C THR A 212 32.77 26.81 12.87
N ASP A 213 32.91 25.50 12.88
CA ASP A 213 33.84 24.80 11.99
C ASP A 213 33.16 24.52 10.63
N VAL A 214 33.78 24.95 9.55
CA VAL A 214 33.26 24.73 8.20
C VAL A 214 33.61 23.31 7.75
N GLU A 215 32.70 22.40 7.95
CA GLU A 215 32.86 21.01 7.54
C GLU A 215 32.19 20.70 6.19
N PRO A 216 32.68 19.70 5.42
CA PRO A 216 31.93 19.23 4.25
C PRO A 216 30.63 18.55 4.71
N VAL A 217 29.57 18.65 3.90
CA VAL A 217 28.25 18.04 4.15
C VAL A 217 28.39 16.64 4.75
N GLU A 218 27.94 16.50 5.99
CA GLU A 218 27.99 15.23 6.71
C GLU A 218 26.73 14.40 6.50
N VAL A 219 26.92 13.09 6.46
CA VAL A 219 25.84 12.12 6.23
C VAL A 219 25.57 11.40 7.55
N VAL A 220 24.39 11.59 8.09
CA VAL A 220 23.86 10.88 9.26
C VAL A 220 23.18 9.58 8.85
#